data_befe1fb2761c13e6076f879f73fa259f
#
_entry.id   befe1fb2761c13e6076f879f73fa259f
#
_cell.length_a   1.000
_cell.length_b   1.000
_cell.length_c   1.000
_cell.angle_alpha   90.00
_cell.angle_beta   90.00
_cell.angle_gamma   90.00
#
_symmetry.space_group_name_H-M   'P 1'
#
loop_
_entity.id
_entity.type
_entity.pdbx_description
1 polymer ?
#
loop_
_entity_poly.entity_id
_entity_poly.type
_entity_poly.pdbx_seq_one_letter_code
_entity_poly.pdbx_strand_id
1 'polypeptide(L)'
;MKLLFAIIQNDDKKALTRALIEHDISVTQISSSGGFLRGGNTTLMIGVPKEKLDVALETIKEHSSRRKIVTANATGIPHNVDSVSIPMSVTVGGATVFILEVEDFFRC
;
A
#
# COMPACT_ATOMS: atom_id res chain seq x y z
N MET A 1 18.12 9.73 -9.49
CA MET A 1 17.62 8.85 -8.42
C MET A 1 16.52 9.55 -7.64
N LYS A 2 15.39 8.92 -7.55
CA LYS A 2 14.29 9.38 -6.73
C LYS A 2 14.10 8.45 -5.54
N LEU A 3 13.73 9.01 -4.42
CA LEU A 3 13.42 8.26 -3.21
C LEU A 3 11.94 8.43 -2.91
N LEU A 4 11.24 7.33 -2.79
CA LEU A 4 9.82 7.33 -2.46
C LEU A 4 9.62 6.81 -1.05
N PHE A 5 8.78 7.48 -0.29
CA PHE A 5 8.23 6.93 0.93
C PHE A 5 6.74 6.70 0.67
N ALA A 6 6.36 5.45 0.61
CA ALA A 6 4.98 5.06 0.36
C ALA A 6 4.37 4.53 1.65
N ILE A 7 3.39 5.24 2.16
CA ILE A 7 2.67 4.83 3.36
C ILE A 7 1.38 4.18 2.91
N ILE A 8 1.26 2.89 3.16
CA ILE A 8 0.16 2.06 2.68
C ILE A 8 -0.49 1.30 3.83
N GLN A 9 -1.65 0.73 3.58
CA GLN A 9 -2.26 -0.17 4.55
C GLN A 9 -1.53 -1.52 4.56
N ASN A 10 -1.43 -2.12 5.73
CA ASN A 10 -0.72 -3.39 5.90
C ASN A 10 -1.23 -4.49 4.96
N ASP A 11 -2.52 -4.51 4.68
CA ASP A 11 -3.11 -5.52 3.81
C ASP A 11 -2.58 -5.46 2.38
N ASP A 12 -2.10 -4.30 1.95
CA ASP A 12 -1.59 -4.13 0.59
C ASP A 12 -0.08 -4.37 0.48
N LYS A 13 0.59 -4.51 1.60
CA LYS A 13 2.06 -4.59 1.65
C LYS A 13 2.64 -5.72 0.81
N LYS A 14 2.10 -6.92 0.96
CA LYS A 14 2.64 -8.10 0.29
C LYS A 14 2.52 -8.01 -1.24
N ALA A 15 1.34 -7.67 -1.70
CA ALA A 15 1.08 -7.58 -3.14
C ALA A 15 1.90 -6.47 -3.78
N LEU A 16 1.97 -5.31 -3.12
CA LEU A 16 2.74 -4.19 -3.64
C LEU A 16 4.24 -4.48 -3.67
N THR A 17 4.78 -5.02 -2.59
CA THR A 17 6.21 -5.36 -2.52
C THR A 17 6.58 -6.34 -3.61
N ARG A 18 5.76 -7.38 -3.80
CA ARG A 18 6.00 -8.39 -4.84
C ARG A 18 5.99 -7.76 -6.23
N ALA A 19 5.01 -6.90 -6.51
CA ALA A 19 4.89 -6.25 -7.81
C ALA A 19 6.07 -5.32 -8.09
N LEU A 20 6.54 -4.58 -7.09
CA LEU A 20 7.72 -3.74 -7.25
C LEU A 20 8.98 -4.56 -7.54
N ILE A 21 9.16 -5.66 -6.84
CA ILE A 21 10.30 -6.56 -7.07
C ILE A 21 10.26 -7.15 -8.49
N GLU A 22 9.09 -7.48 -8.99
CA GLU A 22 8.94 -7.97 -10.37
C GLU A 22 9.39 -6.95 -11.42
N HIS A 23 9.36 -5.68 -11.08
CA HIS A 23 9.88 -4.61 -11.92
C HIS A 23 11.33 -4.24 -11.61
N ASP A 24 12.06 -5.09 -10.89
CA ASP A 24 13.43 -4.83 -10.45
C ASP A 24 13.57 -3.57 -9.60
N ILE A 25 12.57 -3.28 -8.80
CA ILE A 25 12.58 -2.14 -7.90
C ILE A 25 12.79 -2.64 -6.48
N SER A 26 13.86 -2.17 -5.84
CA SER A 26 14.17 -2.54 -4.46
C SER A 26 13.28 -1.80 -3.49
N VAL A 27 12.79 -2.52 -2.50
CA VAL A 27 11.89 -1.98 -1.48
C VAL A 27 12.44 -2.31 -0.11
N THR A 28 12.49 -1.32 0.76
CA THR A 28 12.83 -1.51 2.16
C THR A 28 11.61 -1.15 3.00
N GLN A 29 11.19 -2.07 3.84
CA GLN A 29 10.10 -1.80 4.77
C GLN A 29 10.64 -1.08 5.99
N ILE A 30 10.02 0.01 6.35
CA ILE A 30 10.33 0.76 7.56
C ILE A 30 9.21 0.53 8.55
N SER A 31 9.54 -0.03 9.72
CA SER A 31 8.57 -0.15 10.78
C SER A 31 8.31 1.22 11.37
N SER A 32 7.05 1.61 11.39
CA SER A 32 6.67 2.89 11.96
C SER A 32 5.52 2.67 12.92
N SER A 33 5.60 3.30 14.09
CA SER A 33 4.50 3.38 15.04
C SER A 33 3.74 4.69 14.90
N GLY A 34 4.06 5.46 13.87
CA GLY A 34 3.44 6.76 13.66
C GLY A 34 1.99 6.67 13.24
N GLY A 35 1.22 7.66 13.64
CA GLY A 35 -0.21 7.74 13.35
C GLY A 35 -0.55 8.48 12.06
N PHE A 36 0.25 8.36 11.02
CA PHE A 36 0.01 9.08 9.78
C PHE A 36 -1.29 8.63 9.10
N LEU A 37 -1.56 7.34 9.14
CA LEU A 37 -2.84 6.77 8.77
C LEU A 37 -3.32 5.90 9.92
N ARG A 38 -4.62 5.86 10.15
CA ARG A 38 -5.15 5.05 11.24
C ARG A 38 -5.20 3.57 10.84
N GLY A 39 -4.88 2.70 11.79
CA GLY A 39 -5.17 1.28 11.66
C GLY A 39 -4.18 0.45 10.92
N GLY A 40 -2.94 0.43 11.33
CA GLY A 40 -1.95 -0.52 10.81
C GLY A 40 -1.45 -0.19 9.42
N ASN A 41 -0.43 0.65 9.40
CA ASN A 41 0.20 1.10 8.16
C ASN A 41 1.64 0.61 8.07
N THR A 42 2.10 0.49 6.85
CA THR A 42 3.48 0.18 6.55
C THR A 42 4.06 1.29 5.71
N THR A 43 5.26 1.70 6.04
CA THR A 43 6.01 2.63 5.21
C THR A 43 7.05 1.86 4.41
N LEU A 44 7.01 2.02 3.09
CA LEU A 44 7.99 1.44 2.19
C LEU A 44 8.93 2.55 1.72
N MET A 45 10.22 2.28 1.79
CA MET A 45 11.23 3.16 1.22
C MET A 45 11.68 2.55 -0.10
N ILE A 46 11.55 3.32 -1.18
CA ILE A 46 11.78 2.82 -2.53
C ILE A 46 12.72 3.78 -3.25
N GLY A 47 13.91 3.28 -3.57
CA GLY A 47 14.85 4.05 -4.38
C GLY A 47 14.74 3.63 -5.83
N VAL A 48 14.48 4.57 -6.72
CA VAL A 48 14.33 4.25 -8.15
C VAL A 48 15.12 5.23 -9.01
N PRO A 49 15.72 4.74 -10.10
CA PRO A 49 16.23 5.65 -11.10
C PRO A 49 15.07 6.43 -11.73
N LYS A 50 15.38 7.60 -12.24
CA LYS A 50 14.38 8.48 -12.81
C LYS A 50 13.52 7.80 -13.87
N GLU A 51 14.13 6.92 -14.65
CA GLU A 51 13.48 6.20 -15.74
C GLU A 51 12.40 5.23 -15.26
N LYS A 52 12.51 4.78 -14.01
CA LYS A 52 11.54 3.83 -13.43
C LYS A 52 10.52 4.49 -12.52
N LEU A 53 10.57 5.81 -12.38
CA LEU A 53 9.65 6.51 -11.48
C LEU A 53 8.19 6.25 -11.85
N ASP A 54 7.86 6.38 -13.13
CA ASP A 54 6.46 6.19 -13.57
C ASP A 54 5.98 4.78 -13.31
N VAL A 55 6.82 3.78 -13.56
CA VAL A 55 6.50 2.38 -13.29
C VAL A 55 6.24 2.18 -11.79
N ALA A 56 7.09 2.75 -10.95
CA ALA A 56 6.92 2.64 -9.50
C ALA A 56 5.60 3.25 -9.04
N LEU A 57 5.28 4.45 -9.52
CA LEU A 57 4.05 5.14 -9.14
C LEU A 57 2.80 4.39 -9.61
N GLU A 58 2.82 3.89 -10.85
CA GLU A 58 1.69 3.11 -11.36
C GLU A 58 1.50 1.81 -10.58
N THR A 59 2.59 1.14 -10.24
CA THR A 59 2.54 -0.09 -9.45
C THR A 59 1.93 0.17 -8.06
N ILE A 60 2.33 1.27 -7.43
CA ILE A 60 1.75 1.66 -6.15
C ILE A 60 0.26 1.93 -6.28
N LYS A 61 -0.15 2.64 -7.32
CA LYS A 61 -1.57 2.92 -7.56
C LYS A 61 -2.37 1.64 -7.78
N GLU A 62 -1.87 0.72 -8.58
CA GLU A 62 -2.57 -0.53 -8.88
C GLU A 62 -2.83 -1.38 -7.65
N HIS A 63 -1.90 -1.39 -6.69
CA HIS A 63 -1.93 -2.32 -5.57
C HIS A 63 -2.36 -1.70 -4.25
N SER A 64 -2.48 -0.38 -4.18
CA SER A 64 -2.75 0.28 -2.91
C SER A 64 -3.72 1.46 -2.98
N SER A 65 -4.37 1.66 -4.12
CA SER A 65 -5.34 2.75 -4.23
C SER A 65 -6.54 2.52 -3.33
N ARG A 66 -7.11 3.63 -2.88
CA ARG A 66 -8.37 3.58 -2.16
C ARG A 66 -9.45 2.96 -3.04
N ARG A 67 -10.16 2.01 -2.49
CA ARG A 67 -11.19 1.27 -3.20
C ARG A 67 -12.29 0.84 -2.25
N LYS A 68 -13.47 0.64 -2.80
CA LYS A 68 -14.58 0.08 -2.05
C LYS A 68 -14.70 -1.40 -2.36
N ILE A 69 -14.83 -2.20 -1.31
CA ILE A 69 -15.15 -3.60 -1.45
C ILE A 69 -16.50 -3.86 -0.82
N VAL A 70 -17.26 -4.76 -1.44
CA VAL A 70 -18.54 -5.19 -0.91
C VAL A 70 -18.31 -6.48 -0.18
N THR A 71 -18.58 -6.48 1.11
CA THR A 71 -18.50 -7.68 1.92
C THR A 71 -19.90 -8.12 2.29
N ALA A 72 -20.20 -9.38 2.02
CA ALA A 72 -21.39 -10.01 2.58
C ALA A 72 -21.01 -10.51 3.97
N ASN A 73 -21.80 -10.23 4.98
CA ASN A 73 -21.55 -10.65 6.36
C ASN A 73 -20.37 -10.01 7.05
N ALA A 74 -20.27 -8.74 7.00
CA ALA A 74 -19.21 -8.02 7.70
C ALA A 74 -19.32 -8.13 9.22
N THR A 75 -20.32 -8.70 9.78
CA THR A 75 -20.62 -8.52 11.18
C THR A 75 -20.33 -9.69 12.09
N GLY A 76 -19.92 -10.84 11.57
CA GLY A 76 -19.70 -12.00 12.43
C GLY A 76 -20.94 -12.38 13.26
N ILE A 77 -22.10 -11.88 12.92
CA ILE A 77 -23.33 -12.25 13.59
C ILE A 77 -23.61 -13.70 13.26
N PRO A 78 -23.87 -14.53 14.28
CA PRO A 78 -24.23 -15.93 14.02
C PRO A 78 -25.38 -15.96 13.03
N HIS A 79 -25.23 -16.78 12.02
CA HIS A 79 -26.27 -16.92 11.01
C HIS A 79 -27.56 -17.41 11.65
N ASN A 80 -28.42 -16.48 11.91
CA ASN A 80 -29.81 -16.84 12.08
C ASN A 80 -30.36 -17.15 10.70
N VAL A 81 -31.22 -18.11 10.65
CA VAL A 81 -31.87 -18.54 9.43
C VAL A 81 -32.54 -17.37 8.69
N ASP A 82 -32.89 -16.32 9.44
CA ASP A 82 -33.54 -15.14 8.92
C ASP A 82 -32.55 -13.98 8.66
N SER A 83 -31.28 -14.20 8.85
CA SER A 83 -30.32 -13.13 8.62
C SER A 83 -30.14 -12.95 7.12
N VAL A 84 -30.70 -11.88 6.66
CA VAL A 84 -30.38 -11.37 5.33
C VAL A 84 -28.97 -10.82 5.41
N SER A 85 -28.05 -11.39 4.65
CA SER A 85 -26.74 -10.80 4.52
C SER A 85 -26.93 -9.46 3.81
N ILE A 86 -26.72 -8.39 4.56
CA ILE A 86 -26.74 -7.03 4.00
C ILE A 86 -25.34 -6.77 3.44
N PRO A 87 -25.22 -6.57 2.14
CA PRO A 87 -23.92 -6.21 1.59
C PRO A 87 -23.49 -4.87 2.17
N MET A 88 -22.32 -4.85 2.78
CA MET A 88 -21.72 -3.64 3.30
C MET A 88 -20.58 -3.21 2.42
N SER A 89 -20.56 -1.94 2.06
CA SER A 89 -19.46 -1.36 1.32
C SER A 89 -18.45 -0.82 2.32
N VAL A 90 -17.20 -1.28 2.21
CA VAL A 90 -16.09 -0.83 3.04
C VAL A 90 -15.03 -0.21 2.16
N THR A 91 -14.55 0.95 2.56
CA THR A 91 -13.42 1.59 1.86
C THR A 91 -12.12 1.05 2.43
N VAL A 92 -11.29 0.49 1.57
CA VAL A 92 -9.98 -0.04 1.95
C VAL A 92 -8.91 0.54 1.04
N GLY A 93 -7.66 0.38 1.46
CA GLY A 93 -6.53 0.84 0.68
C GLY A 93 -6.26 2.33 0.86
N GLY A 94 -5.54 2.85 -0.05
CA GLY A 94 -5.04 4.21 -0.02
C GLY A 94 -3.55 4.23 0.24
N ALA A 95 -2.87 5.18 -0.38
CA ALA A 95 -1.45 5.37 -0.21
C ALA A 95 -1.14 6.85 -0.16
N THR A 96 -0.18 7.20 0.67
CA THR A 96 0.42 8.52 0.64
C THR A 96 1.87 8.34 0.21
N VAL A 97 2.27 9.00 -0.85
CA VAL A 97 3.60 8.84 -1.42
C VAL A 97 4.32 10.17 -1.42
N PHE A 98 5.47 10.20 -0.77
CA PHE A 98 6.37 11.34 -0.82
C PHE A 98 7.47 11.02 -1.83
N ILE A 99 7.71 11.95 -2.73
CA ILE A 99 8.73 11.79 -3.77
C ILE A 99 9.82 12.82 -3.52
N LEU A 100 11.03 12.33 -3.30
CA LEU A 100 12.18 13.20 -3.01
C LEU A 100 13.25 12.99 -4.06
N GLU A 101 13.94 14.06 -4.37
CA GLU A 101 15.15 13.98 -5.17
C GLU A 101 16.31 13.58 -4.27
N VAL A 102 17.05 12.57 -4.68
CA VAL A 102 18.27 12.17 -3.98
C VAL A 102 19.43 12.95 -4.60
N GLU A 103 20.04 13.82 -3.80
CA GLU A 103 21.15 14.61 -4.26
C GLU A 103 22.38 13.75 -4.60
N ASP A 104 22.67 12.80 -3.72
CA ASP A 104 23.78 11.89 -3.92
C ASP A 104 23.59 10.64 -3.06
N PHE A 105 24.19 9.54 -3.45
CA PHE A 105 24.26 8.33 -2.65
C PHE A 105 25.50 7.53 -3.02
N PHE A 106 25.99 6.75 -2.09
CA PHE A 106 27.10 5.85 -2.36
C PHE A 106 26.97 4.57 -1.53
N ARG A 107 27.64 3.54 -2.03
CA ARG A 107 27.74 2.26 -1.32
C ARG A 107 29.22 2.00 -1.03
N CYS A 108 29.50 1.48 0.15
CA CYS A 108 30.85 1.12 0.52
C CYS A 108 31.05 -0.35 0.81
#